data_785b43dd8533f751fd47154cbdde760d
#
_entry.id   785b43dd8533f751fd47154cbdde760d
#
_cell.length_a   1.000
_cell.length_b   1.000
_cell.length_c   1.000
_cell.angle_alpha   90.00
_cell.angle_beta   90.00
_cell.angle_gamma   90.00
#
_symmetry.space_group_name_H-M   'P 1'
#
loop_
_entity.id
_entity.type
_entity.pdbx_description
1 polymer ?
#
loop_
_entity_poly.entity_id
_entity_poly.type
_entity_poly.pdbx_seq_one_letter_code
_entity_poly.pdbx_strand_id
1 'polypeptide(L)'
;MNIQTAIQKGKLFLKEKKIKTPDLDSQILMSKAINKEKKFIILNFNKELPKKNHEYFNNLIEQRANGKPIAYLVKKKDFWKYEFLVSKDVLIPRPDTEIIIEQVLELTKNRNKLNFLDIGVGSGCILLSILKEKKSFYGTGIDISNKCLNITKVNGHKLGVINRVKLFKSDIDNFQYGKYDLIISNPPYIKKNDLKYLEKDIIGFEPKKALDGGVDGLLEIRKVINKSSELVKINGFLILEIGFDQKNKVKRILENNRFYIKKIVKDLSNNDRCIISVKI
;
A
#
# COMPACT_ATOMS: atom_id res chain seq x y z
N MET A 1 21.12 -27.67 -15.72
CA MET A 1 21.66 -26.33 -15.32
C MET A 1 21.38 -26.15 -13.85
N ASN A 2 22.37 -25.69 -13.06
CA ASN A 2 22.17 -25.47 -11.62
C ASN A 2 21.49 -24.14 -11.32
N ILE A 3 21.03 -23.97 -10.06
CA ILE A 3 20.30 -22.79 -9.57
C ILE A 3 21.14 -21.51 -9.75
N GLN A 4 22.43 -21.54 -9.41
CA GLN A 4 23.32 -20.40 -9.51
C GLN A 4 23.43 -19.88 -10.95
N THR A 5 23.71 -20.80 -11.90
CA THR A 5 23.81 -20.43 -13.32
C THR A 5 22.52 -19.83 -13.87
N ALA A 6 21.35 -20.36 -13.45
CA ALA A 6 20.07 -19.81 -13.86
C ALA A 6 19.86 -18.37 -13.32
N ILE A 7 20.16 -18.14 -12.03
CA ILE A 7 20.08 -16.81 -11.42
C ILE A 7 21.00 -15.82 -12.13
N GLN A 8 22.25 -16.20 -12.42
CA GLN A 8 23.19 -15.32 -13.11
C GLN A 8 22.73 -14.95 -14.53
N LYS A 9 22.18 -15.90 -15.28
CA LYS A 9 21.59 -15.63 -16.60
C LYS A 9 20.40 -14.66 -16.47
N GLY A 10 19.49 -14.89 -15.53
CA GLY A 10 18.36 -14.02 -15.26
C GLY A 10 18.81 -12.60 -14.87
N LYS A 11 19.80 -12.48 -13.98
CA LYS A 11 20.40 -11.20 -13.59
C LYS A 11 20.96 -10.43 -14.79
N LEU A 12 21.74 -11.08 -15.66
CA LEU A 12 22.31 -10.44 -16.84
C LEU A 12 21.22 -9.95 -17.77
N PHE A 13 20.22 -10.77 -18.06
CA PHE A 13 19.09 -10.40 -18.90
C PHE A 13 18.30 -9.20 -18.33
N LEU A 14 17.99 -9.19 -17.02
CA LEU A 14 17.34 -8.07 -16.38
C LEU A 14 18.19 -6.79 -16.40
N LYS A 15 19.51 -6.91 -16.28
CA LYS A 15 20.45 -5.79 -16.38
C LYS A 15 20.44 -5.16 -17.78
N GLU A 16 20.45 -5.97 -18.84
CA GLU A 16 20.32 -5.51 -20.24
C GLU A 16 19.02 -4.73 -20.46
N LYS A 17 17.93 -5.16 -19.80
CA LYS A 17 16.62 -4.48 -19.84
C LYS A 17 16.52 -3.28 -18.88
N LYS A 18 17.63 -2.84 -18.27
CA LYS A 18 17.75 -1.70 -17.36
C LYS A 18 16.84 -1.78 -16.12
N ILE A 19 16.58 -2.99 -15.63
CA ILE A 19 15.91 -3.18 -14.34
C ILE A 19 16.85 -2.71 -13.23
N LYS A 20 16.34 -1.91 -12.28
CA LYS A 20 17.14 -1.27 -11.22
C LYS A 20 17.79 -2.26 -10.23
N THR A 21 17.11 -3.37 -9.96
CA THR A 21 17.50 -4.38 -8.96
C THR A 21 17.65 -5.78 -9.55
N PRO A 22 18.46 -5.98 -10.61
CA PRO A 22 18.46 -7.21 -11.40
C PRO A 22 18.89 -8.43 -10.60
N ASP A 23 19.83 -8.28 -9.67
CA ASP A 23 20.33 -9.34 -8.82
C ASP A 23 19.28 -9.80 -7.79
N LEU A 24 18.72 -8.84 -7.07
CA LEU A 24 17.69 -9.10 -6.07
C LEU A 24 16.42 -9.70 -6.72
N ASP A 25 15.99 -9.12 -7.84
CA ASP A 25 14.80 -9.57 -8.57
C ASP A 25 14.98 -11.00 -9.07
N SER A 26 16.16 -11.34 -9.64
CA SER A 26 16.45 -12.70 -10.10
C SER A 26 16.40 -13.72 -8.96
N GLN A 27 16.97 -13.41 -7.79
CA GLN A 27 16.90 -14.27 -6.61
C GLN A 27 15.47 -14.47 -6.09
N ILE A 28 14.68 -13.40 -6.02
CA ILE A 28 13.28 -13.45 -5.58
C ILE A 28 12.44 -14.30 -6.55
N LEU A 29 12.65 -14.12 -7.86
CA LEU A 29 11.93 -14.91 -8.87
C LEU A 29 12.35 -16.38 -8.87
N MET A 30 13.60 -16.70 -8.59
CA MET A 30 14.04 -18.08 -8.37
C MET A 30 13.34 -18.69 -7.14
N SER A 31 13.28 -17.96 -6.01
CA SER A 31 12.52 -18.39 -4.83
C SER A 31 11.07 -18.74 -5.18
N LYS A 32 10.44 -17.91 -5.99
CA LYS A 32 9.08 -18.14 -6.48
C LYS A 32 9.00 -19.37 -7.38
N ALA A 33 9.95 -19.53 -8.31
CA ALA A 33 9.94 -20.61 -9.28
C ALA A 33 10.09 -22.00 -8.64
N ILE A 34 10.93 -22.12 -7.61
CA ILE A 34 11.14 -23.39 -6.90
C ILE A 34 10.28 -23.54 -5.63
N ASN A 35 9.48 -22.51 -5.29
CA ASN A 35 8.66 -22.44 -4.08
C ASN A 35 9.48 -22.74 -2.80
N LYS A 36 10.64 -22.09 -2.67
CA LYS A 36 11.53 -22.19 -1.50
C LYS A 36 12.00 -20.81 -1.08
N GLU A 37 12.33 -20.66 0.20
CA GLU A 37 12.86 -19.41 0.75
C GLU A 37 14.26 -19.09 0.21
N LYS A 38 14.64 -17.81 0.26
CA LYS A 38 15.96 -17.34 -0.17
C LYS A 38 17.11 -18.08 0.50
N LYS A 39 16.98 -18.42 1.80
CA LYS A 39 17.96 -19.22 2.54
C LYS A 39 18.23 -20.57 1.87
N PHE A 40 17.18 -21.27 1.41
CA PHE A 40 17.33 -22.54 0.68
C PHE A 40 18.13 -22.35 -0.59
N ILE A 41 17.89 -21.28 -1.35
CA ILE A 41 18.63 -21.01 -2.60
C ILE A 41 20.12 -20.84 -2.32
N ILE A 42 20.47 -20.04 -1.30
CA ILE A 42 21.87 -19.77 -0.93
C ILE A 42 22.60 -21.06 -0.56
N LEU A 43 21.95 -21.94 0.19
CA LEU A 43 22.53 -23.21 0.63
C LEU A 43 22.59 -24.29 -0.47
N ASN A 44 21.90 -24.09 -1.61
CA ASN A 44 21.75 -25.08 -2.66
C ASN A 44 22.08 -24.54 -4.06
N PHE A 45 22.97 -23.57 -4.17
CA PHE A 45 23.34 -22.94 -5.45
C PHE A 45 23.77 -23.95 -6.54
N ASN A 46 24.50 -25.00 -6.16
CA ASN A 46 24.99 -26.02 -7.06
C ASN A 46 23.96 -27.10 -7.44
N LYS A 47 22.78 -27.06 -6.77
CA LYS A 47 21.73 -28.05 -7.02
C LYS A 47 21.18 -27.88 -8.44
N GLU A 48 20.92 -28.99 -9.09
CA GLU A 48 20.32 -28.99 -10.42
C GLU A 48 18.88 -28.48 -10.39
N LEU A 49 18.56 -27.60 -11.33
CA LEU A 49 17.23 -26.99 -11.46
C LEU A 49 16.37 -27.84 -12.38
N PRO A 50 15.26 -28.42 -11.90
CA PRO A 50 14.34 -29.19 -12.73
C PRO A 50 13.83 -28.38 -13.93
N LYS A 51 13.69 -29.02 -15.09
CA LYS A 51 13.28 -28.37 -16.35
C LYS A 51 12.02 -27.49 -16.18
N LYS A 52 10.98 -28.01 -15.53
CA LYS A 52 9.74 -27.25 -15.25
C LYS A 52 9.97 -25.98 -14.46
N ASN A 53 10.82 -26.02 -13.42
CA ASN A 53 11.13 -24.84 -12.59
C ASN A 53 11.98 -23.84 -13.39
N HIS A 54 12.87 -24.31 -14.25
CA HIS A 54 13.66 -23.46 -15.13
C HIS A 54 12.78 -22.72 -16.15
N GLU A 55 11.86 -23.40 -16.81
CA GLU A 55 10.89 -22.79 -17.74
C GLU A 55 10.01 -21.74 -17.01
N TYR A 56 9.53 -22.06 -15.83
CA TYR A 56 8.74 -21.12 -15.04
C TYR A 56 9.57 -19.91 -14.59
N PHE A 57 10.81 -20.12 -14.17
CA PHE A 57 11.74 -19.04 -13.82
C PHE A 57 11.97 -18.10 -15.01
N ASN A 58 12.26 -18.64 -16.19
CA ASN A 58 12.48 -17.85 -17.40
C ASN A 58 11.24 -17.01 -17.76
N ASN A 59 10.05 -17.58 -17.66
CA ASN A 59 8.81 -16.84 -17.88
C ASN A 59 8.64 -15.66 -16.89
N LEU A 60 9.00 -15.87 -15.61
CA LEU A 60 8.98 -14.80 -14.60
C LEU A 60 10.01 -13.70 -14.91
N ILE A 61 11.21 -14.07 -15.33
CA ILE A 61 12.27 -13.14 -15.75
C ILE A 61 11.83 -12.30 -16.95
N GLU A 62 11.22 -12.91 -17.97
CA GLU A 62 10.69 -12.20 -19.14
C GLU A 62 9.58 -11.20 -18.74
N GLN A 63 8.62 -11.61 -17.91
CA GLN A 63 7.59 -10.71 -17.41
C GLN A 63 8.20 -9.54 -16.64
N ARG A 64 9.24 -9.77 -15.82
CA ARG A 64 9.95 -8.72 -15.11
C ARG A 64 10.70 -7.79 -16.05
N ALA A 65 11.37 -8.32 -17.04
CA ALA A 65 12.08 -7.59 -18.09
C ALA A 65 11.13 -6.65 -18.88
N ASN A 66 9.87 -7.05 -19.04
CA ASN A 66 8.80 -6.24 -19.64
C ASN A 66 8.18 -5.21 -18.66
N GLY A 67 8.79 -5.02 -17.48
CA GLY A 67 8.41 -3.98 -16.51
C GLY A 67 7.40 -4.42 -15.45
N LYS A 68 6.92 -5.68 -15.46
CA LYS A 68 5.94 -6.11 -14.45
C LYS A 68 6.55 -6.06 -13.05
N PRO A 69 5.88 -5.38 -12.07
CA PRO A 69 6.41 -5.25 -10.72
C PRO A 69 6.67 -6.59 -10.05
N ILE A 70 7.80 -6.68 -9.34
CA ILE A 70 8.20 -7.91 -8.64
C ILE A 70 7.11 -8.38 -7.66
N ALA A 71 6.46 -7.45 -6.95
CA ALA A 71 5.39 -7.75 -6.01
C ALA A 71 4.20 -8.47 -6.67
N TYR A 72 3.84 -8.10 -7.91
CA TYR A 72 2.76 -8.78 -8.64
C TYR A 72 3.19 -10.14 -9.19
N LEU A 73 4.47 -10.32 -9.52
CA LEU A 73 4.99 -11.62 -9.95
C LEU A 73 4.98 -12.62 -8.80
N VAL A 74 5.42 -12.21 -7.63
CA VAL A 74 5.43 -13.07 -6.44
C VAL A 74 4.10 -13.07 -5.69
N LYS A 75 3.17 -12.15 -6.02
CA LYS A 75 1.87 -11.96 -5.41
C LYS A 75 1.93 -11.57 -3.92
N LYS A 76 3.01 -10.94 -3.49
CA LYS A 76 3.19 -10.54 -2.10
C LYS A 76 4.04 -9.28 -1.99
N LYS A 77 3.83 -8.54 -0.90
CA LYS A 77 4.57 -7.34 -0.51
C LYS A 77 4.65 -7.27 1.00
N ASP A 78 5.85 -7.08 1.53
CA ASP A 78 6.04 -6.77 2.93
C ASP A 78 5.68 -5.31 3.17
N PHE A 79 4.94 -5.05 4.25
CA PHE A 79 4.57 -3.74 4.73
C PHE A 79 4.46 -3.78 6.26
N TRP A 80 5.10 -2.82 6.92
CA TRP A 80 5.25 -2.83 8.36
C TRP A 80 5.96 -4.11 8.82
N LYS A 81 5.33 -4.92 9.60
CA LYS A 81 5.85 -6.20 10.11
C LYS A 81 5.21 -7.42 9.42
N TYR A 82 4.41 -7.22 8.40
CA TYR A 82 3.53 -8.25 7.85
C TYR A 82 3.65 -8.39 6.34
N GLU A 83 3.40 -9.60 5.85
CA GLU A 83 3.35 -9.91 4.43
C GLU A 83 1.90 -9.85 3.93
N PHE A 84 1.64 -9.02 2.92
CA PHE A 84 0.33 -8.83 2.28
C PHE A 84 0.27 -9.48 0.90
N LEU A 85 -0.84 -10.17 0.61
CA LEU A 85 -1.19 -10.53 -0.76
C LEU A 85 -1.48 -9.26 -1.55
N VAL A 86 -0.91 -9.18 -2.76
CA VAL A 86 -1.15 -8.09 -3.71
C VAL A 86 -1.40 -8.64 -5.11
N SER A 87 -2.14 -7.93 -5.92
CA SER A 87 -2.39 -8.19 -7.35
C SER A 87 -2.47 -6.88 -8.12
N LYS A 88 -2.57 -6.97 -9.44
CA LYS A 88 -2.80 -5.80 -10.31
C LYS A 88 -4.03 -4.96 -9.98
N ASP A 89 -4.89 -5.43 -9.09
CA ASP A 89 -6.12 -4.74 -8.70
C ASP A 89 -5.95 -3.80 -7.51
N VAL A 90 -4.80 -3.86 -6.81
CA VAL A 90 -4.49 -3.00 -5.65
C VAL A 90 -3.16 -2.27 -5.84
N LEU A 91 -3.06 -1.07 -5.28
CA LEU A 91 -1.79 -0.37 -5.18
C LEU A 91 -0.79 -1.21 -4.38
N ILE A 92 0.45 -1.31 -4.84
CA ILE A 92 1.51 -1.96 -4.08
C ILE A 92 1.83 -1.10 -2.85
N PRO A 93 1.74 -1.63 -1.62
CA PRO A 93 2.07 -0.88 -0.40
C PRO A 93 3.45 -0.22 -0.48
N ARG A 94 3.52 1.08 -0.13
CA ARG A 94 4.76 1.88 -0.16
C ARG A 94 5.36 1.97 1.24
N PRO A 95 6.70 1.94 1.37
CA PRO A 95 7.35 2.11 2.68
C PRO A 95 6.98 3.42 3.36
N ASP A 96 6.86 4.53 2.62
CA ASP A 96 6.52 5.84 3.17
C ASP A 96 5.15 5.85 3.87
N THR A 97 4.22 5.00 3.43
CA THR A 97 2.89 4.86 4.04
C THR A 97 2.95 4.25 5.46
N GLU A 98 4.05 3.60 5.84
CA GLU A 98 4.25 3.05 7.20
C GLU A 98 4.25 4.14 8.28
N ILE A 99 4.58 5.38 7.92
CA ILE A 99 4.46 6.57 8.78
C ILE A 99 3.06 6.69 9.37
N ILE A 100 2.03 6.36 8.60
CA ILE A 100 0.64 6.36 9.10
C ILE A 100 0.49 5.42 10.29
N ILE A 101 1.05 4.21 10.20
CA ILE A 101 0.98 3.23 11.29
C ILE A 101 1.66 3.78 12.54
N GLU A 102 2.87 4.32 12.40
CA GLU A 102 3.64 4.92 13.50
C GLU A 102 2.82 6.00 14.21
N GLN A 103 2.24 6.92 13.43
CA GLN A 103 1.45 8.03 13.99
C GLN A 103 0.17 7.54 14.67
N VAL A 104 -0.51 6.54 14.12
CA VAL A 104 -1.68 5.93 14.78
C VAL A 104 -1.28 5.30 16.11
N LEU A 105 -0.19 4.53 16.16
CA LEU A 105 0.27 3.89 17.38
C LEU A 105 0.68 4.90 18.45
N GLU A 106 1.36 5.99 18.06
CA GLU A 106 1.74 7.10 18.94
C GLU A 106 0.49 7.79 19.53
N LEU A 107 -0.44 8.22 18.68
CA LEU A 107 -1.65 8.94 19.07
C LEU A 107 -2.60 8.10 19.95
N THR A 108 -2.57 6.79 19.75
CA THR A 108 -3.49 5.87 20.44
C THR A 108 -2.82 5.06 21.54
N LYS A 109 -1.63 5.45 22.00
CA LYS A 109 -0.85 4.71 23.00
C LYS A 109 -1.69 4.39 24.23
N ASN A 110 -2.46 5.37 24.74
CA ASN A 110 -3.26 5.26 25.95
C ASN A 110 -4.76 4.97 25.66
N ARG A 111 -5.12 4.55 24.44
CA ARG A 111 -6.49 4.18 24.07
C ARG A 111 -6.68 2.68 24.13
N ASN A 112 -7.65 2.25 24.95
CA ASN A 112 -7.96 0.82 25.13
C ASN A 112 -8.91 0.31 24.05
N LYS A 113 -9.81 1.16 23.52
CA LYS A 113 -10.77 0.79 22.47
C LYS A 113 -10.95 1.96 21.51
N LEU A 114 -11.04 1.66 20.23
CA LEU A 114 -11.21 2.65 19.18
C LEU A 114 -11.85 2.03 17.95
N ASN A 115 -12.79 2.80 17.33
CA ASN A 115 -13.35 2.49 16.03
C ASN A 115 -12.75 3.42 14.99
N PHE A 116 -12.17 2.88 13.92
CA PHE A 116 -11.57 3.69 12.88
C PHE A 116 -12.03 3.29 11.47
N LEU A 117 -11.91 4.24 10.54
CA LEU A 117 -12.23 4.09 9.13
C LEU A 117 -10.95 4.24 8.30
N ASP A 118 -10.72 3.33 7.38
CA ASP A 118 -9.69 3.39 6.35
C ASP A 118 -10.37 3.60 5.00
N ILE A 119 -10.14 4.77 4.38
CA ILE A 119 -10.76 5.19 3.13
C ILE A 119 -9.81 4.88 1.98
N GLY A 120 -10.27 4.05 1.02
CA GLY A 120 -9.43 3.53 -0.04
C GLY A 120 -8.55 2.38 0.46
N VAL A 121 -9.17 1.38 1.09
CA VAL A 121 -8.45 0.33 1.84
C VAL A 121 -7.46 -0.51 1.01
N GLY A 122 -7.67 -0.62 -0.31
CA GLY A 122 -6.75 -1.29 -1.24
C GLY A 122 -6.43 -2.74 -0.86
N SER A 123 -5.19 -3.03 -0.50
CA SER A 123 -4.74 -4.34 -0.01
C SER A 123 -5.08 -4.60 1.45
N GLY A 124 -5.56 -3.59 2.18
CA GLY A 124 -5.77 -3.61 3.62
C GLY A 124 -4.52 -3.37 4.45
N CYS A 125 -3.40 -2.96 3.84
CA CYS A 125 -2.12 -2.87 4.54
C CYS A 125 -2.15 -1.92 5.75
N ILE A 126 -2.83 -0.76 5.65
CA ILE A 126 -2.98 0.17 6.78
C ILE A 126 -3.95 -0.40 7.81
N LEU A 127 -5.19 -0.70 7.40
CA LEU A 127 -6.27 -1.19 8.24
C LEU A 127 -5.83 -2.40 9.09
N LEU A 128 -5.28 -3.41 8.42
CA LEU A 128 -4.99 -4.70 9.04
C LEU A 128 -3.72 -4.64 9.92
N SER A 129 -2.73 -3.84 9.54
CA SER A 129 -1.54 -3.61 10.39
C SER A 129 -1.93 -2.97 11.72
N ILE A 130 -2.77 -1.93 11.69
CA ILE A 130 -3.27 -1.29 12.91
C ILE A 130 -4.03 -2.30 13.80
N LEU A 131 -4.93 -3.09 13.21
CA LEU A 131 -5.67 -4.10 13.94
C LEU A 131 -4.78 -5.22 14.51
N LYS A 132 -3.67 -5.52 13.87
CA LYS A 132 -2.72 -6.51 14.37
C LYS A 132 -1.93 -5.98 15.57
N GLU A 133 -1.54 -4.70 15.54
CA GLU A 133 -0.83 -4.02 16.65
C GLU A 133 -1.76 -3.72 17.84
N LYS A 134 -3.04 -3.39 17.56
CA LYS A 134 -4.05 -2.98 18.57
C LYS A 134 -5.18 -3.99 18.65
N LYS A 135 -5.09 -4.94 19.57
CA LYS A 135 -6.01 -6.10 19.68
C LYS A 135 -7.47 -5.72 19.99
N SER A 136 -7.71 -4.58 20.61
CA SER A 136 -9.04 -4.12 21.03
C SER A 136 -9.70 -3.10 20.09
N PHE A 137 -9.03 -2.77 18.97
CA PHE A 137 -9.58 -1.86 17.98
C PHE A 137 -10.47 -2.59 16.98
N TYR A 138 -11.44 -1.84 16.43
CA TYR A 138 -12.31 -2.28 15.34
C TYR A 138 -12.14 -1.36 14.15
N GLY A 139 -11.98 -1.93 12.98
CA GLY A 139 -11.73 -1.19 11.76
C GLY A 139 -12.84 -1.36 10.73
N THR A 140 -13.16 -0.28 10.06
CA THR A 140 -13.99 -0.27 8.85
C THR A 140 -13.10 0.09 7.67
N GLY A 141 -13.18 -0.65 6.58
CA GLY A 141 -12.49 -0.32 5.32
C GLY A 141 -13.52 -0.08 4.22
N ILE A 142 -13.33 0.97 3.44
CA ILE A 142 -14.13 1.21 2.23
C ILE A 142 -13.24 1.29 1.00
N ASP A 143 -13.77 0.79 -0.12
CA ASP A 143 -13.14 0.89 -1.43
C ASP A 143 -14.22 0.84 -2.53
N ILE A 144 -13.97 1.51 -3.64
CA ILE A 144 -14.84 1.47 -4.81
C ILE A 144 -14.76 0.12 -5.56
N SER A 145 -13.69 -0.64 -5.32
CA SER A 145 -13.36 -1.89 -6.00
C SER A 145 -13.66 -3.11 -5.12
N ASN A 146 -14.59 -3.96 -5.55
CA ASN A 146 -14.80 -5.27 -4.91
C ASN A 146 -13.53 -6.13 -4.90
N LYS A 147 -12.66 -5.98 -5.89
CA LYS A 147 -11.41 -6.74 -5.96
C LYS A 147 -10.45 -6.34 -4.84
N CYS A 148 -10.37 -5.03 -4.53
CA CYS A 148 -9.62 -4.53 -3.36
C CYS A 148 -10.18 -5.13 -2.08
N LEU A 149 -11.48 -5.07 -1.86
CA LEU A 149 -12.13 -5.63 -0.68
C LEU A 149 -11.90 -7.14 -0.52
N ASN A 150 -11.91 -7.89 -1.61
CA ASN A 150 -11.61 -9.31 -1.58
C ASN A 150 -10.15 -9.58 -1.17
N ILE A 151 -9.19 -8.81 -1.68
CA ILE A 151 -7.79 -8.91 -1.28
C ILE A 151 -7.62 -8.54 0.20
N THR A 152 -8.24 -7.44 0.64
CA THR A 152 -8.26 -7.06 2.07
C THR A 152 -8.84 -8.17 2.94
N LYS A 153 -9.95 -8.81 2.52
CA LYS A 153 -10.55 -9.93 3.25
C LYS A 153 -9.59 -11.12 3.36
N VAL A 154 -8.94 -11.51 2.27
CA VAL A 154 -7.93 -12.59 2.27
C VAL A 154 -6.78 -12.26 3.21
N ASN A 155 -6.24 -11.04 3.15
CA ASN A 155 -5.19 -10.57 4.04
C ASN A 155 -5.65 -10.54 5.51
N GLY A 156 -6.89 -10.12 5.76
CA GLY A 156 -7.48 -10.11 7.10
C GLY A 156 -7.61 -11.50 7.72
N HIS A 157 -7.97 -12.52 6.92
CA HIS A 157 -7.96 -13.91 7.36
C HIS A 157 -6.54 -14.40 7.64
N LYS A 158 -5.59 -14.15 6.70
CA LYS A 158 -4.17 -14.52 6.87
C LYS A 158 -3.56 -13.95 8.15
N LEU A 159 -3.91 -12.72 8.50
CA LEU A 159 -3.42 -12.05 9.69
C LEU A 159 -4.24 -12.35 10.96
N GLY A 160 -5.37 -13.06 10.85
CA GLY A 160 -6.21 -13.42 12.00
C GLY A 160 -6.96 -12.24 12.62
N VAL A 161 -7.27 -11.20 11.85
CA VAL A 161 -7.95 -9.98 12.36
C VAL A 161 -9.32 -9.73 11.73
N ILE A 162 -9.74 -10.58 10.81
CA ILE A 162 -10.96 -10.36 10.01
C ILE A 162 -12.24 -10.17 10.84
N ASN A 163 -12.35 -10.81 12.01
CA ASN A 163 -13.50 -10.70 12.90
C ASN A 163 -13.68 -9.29 13.50
N ARG A 164 -12.67 -8.43 13.37
CA ARG A 164 -12.69 -7.03 13.82
C ARG A 164 -12.76 -6.03 12.65
N VAL A 165 -13.05 -6.53 11.44
CA VAL A 165 -13.09 -5.75 10.20
C VAL A 165 -14.50 -5.71 9.64
N LYS A 166 -14.96 -4.52 9.27
CA LYS A 166 -16.14 -4.33 8.40
C LYS A 166 -15.67 -3.77 7.07
N LEU A 167 -16.12 -4.35 5.97
CA LEU A 167 -15.73 -3.92 4.62
C LEU A 167 -16.97 -3.52 3.83
N PHE A 168 -16.93 -2.35 3.19
CA PHE A 168 -18.02 -1.84 2.37
C PHE A 168 -17.52 -1.41 1.00
N LYS A 169 -18.22 -1.85 -0.04
CA LYS A 169 -18.03 -1.29 -1.38
C LYS A 169 -18.76 0.05 -1.43
N SER A 170 -18.02 1.15 -1.43
CA SER A 170 -18.60 2.49 -1.51
C SER A 170 -17.61 3.47 -2.12
N ASP A 171 -18.12 4.42 -2.88
CA ASP A 171 -17.46 5.70 -3.06
C ASP A 171 -17.55 6.48 -1.74
N ILE A 172 -16.53 7.28 -1.44
CA ILE A 172 -16.49 8.05 -0.19
C ILE A 172 -17.64 9.04 -0.09
N ASP A 173 -18.05 9.66 -1.17
CA ASP A 173 -19.12 10.65 -1.18
C ASP A 173 -20.47 10.04 -0.76
N ASN A 174 -20.69 8.75 -1.04
CA ASN A 174 -21.91 8.02 -0.74
C ASN A 174 -21.87 7.26 0.60
N PHE A 175 -20.73 7.24 1.29
CA PHE A 175 -20.60 6.50 2.54
C PHE A 175 -21.13 7.27 3.73
N GLN A 176 -22.10 6.70 4.46
CA GLN A 176 -22.81 7.37 5.55
C GLN A 176 -22.84 6.58 6.87
N TYR A 177 -22.13 5.46 6.95
CA TYR A 177 -22.18 4.58 8.13
C TYR A 177 -21.21 5.01 9.22
N GLY A 178 -21.74 5.16 10.42
CA GLY A 178 -20.97 5.25 11.66
C GLY A 178 -20.42 6.63 11.97
N LYS A 179 -19.82 6.71 13.14
CA LYS A 179 -18.98 7.81 13.62
C LYS A 179 -17.69 7.20 14.14
N TYR A 180 -16.56 7.79 13.78
CA TYR A 180 -15.24 7.20 14.01
C TYR A 180 -14.39 8.07 14.94
N ASP A 181 -13.59 7.41 15.75
CA ASP A 181 -12.60 8.08 16.62
C ASP A 181 -11.37 8.52 15.82
N LEU A 182 -11.11 7.80 14.70
CA LEU A 182 -10.01 8.04 13.80
C LEU A 182 -10.43 7.70 12.36
N ILE A 183 -10.08 8.56 11.41
CA ILE A 183 -10.20 8.29 9.98
C ILE A 183 -8.80 8.36 9.37
N ILE A 184 -8.52 7.45 8.45
CA ILE A 184 -7.23 7.32 7.78
C ILE A 184 -7.45 7.23 6.28
N SER A 185 -6.58 7.81 5.50
CA SER A 185 -6.55 7.60 4.05
C SER A 185 -5.17 7.83 3.46
N ASN A 186 -4.81 7.00 2.50
CA ASN A 186 -3.79 7.29 1.50
C ASN A 186 -4.50 7.45 0.14
N PRO A 187 -5.09 8.63 -0.14
CA PRO A 187 -5.85 8.85 -1.36
C PRO A 187 -4.93 9.04 -2.57
N PRO A 188 -5.41 8.82 -3.79
CA PRO A 188 -4.69 9.22 -5.00
C PRO A 188 -4.38 10.71 -4.98
N TYR A 189 -3.10 11.08 -5.17
CA TYR A 189 -2.65 12.47 -5.05
C TYR A 189 -1.78 12.94 -6.23
N ILE A 190 -1.51 12.10 -7.22
CA ILE A 190 -0.68 12.46 -8.36
C ILE A 190 -1.50 13.28 -9.35
N LYS A 191 -0.96 14.43 -9.79
CA LYS A 191 -1.61 15.25 -10.80
C LYS A 191 -1.75 14.46 -12.10
N LYS A 192 -2.89 14.56 -12.76
CA LYS A 192 -3.18 13.81 -13.99
C LYS A 192 -2.09 13.96 -15.06
N ASN A 193 -1.55 15.18 -15.22
CA ASN A 193 -0.48 15.46 -16.18
C ASN A 193 0.87 14.85 -15.79
N ASP A 194 1.09 14.55 -14.51
CA ASP A 194 2.35 14.01 -14.00
C ASP A 194 2.37 12.47 -14.06
N LEU A 195 1.23 11.82 -14.24
CA LEU A 195 1.12 10.36 -14.38
C LEU A 195 2.05 9.80 -15.48
N LYS A 196 2.24 10.54 -16.58
CA LYS A 196 3.12 10.13 -17.69
C LYS A 196 4.61 10.08 -17.34
N TYR A 197 5.03 10.72 -16.25
CA TYR A 197 6.42 10.75 -15.79
C TYR A 197 6.73 9.67 -14.75
N LEU A 198 5.73 8.91 -14.32
CA LEU A 198 5.96 7.79 -13.41
C LEU A 198 6.78 6.68 -14.10
N GLU A 199 7.41 5.86 -13.29
CA GLU A 199 8.15 4.70 -13.78
C GLU A 199 7.24 3.75 -14.58
N LYS A 200 7.81 3.12 -15.61
CA LYS A 200 7.04 2.25 -16.54
C LYS A 200 6.31 1.11 -15.82
N ASP A 201 6.89 0.58 -14.75
CA ASP A 201 6.30 -0.48 -13.95
C ASP A 201 5.08 -0.01 -13.14
N ILE A 202 5.00 1.30 -12.80
CA ILE A 202 3.83 1.90 -12.17
C ILE A 202 2.73 2.14 -13.22
N ILE A 203 3.05 2.90 -14.28
CA ILE A 203 2.06 3.31 -15.30
C ILE A 203 1.42 2.11 -15.99
N GLY A 204 2.22 1.09 -16.30
CA GLY A 204 1.79 -0.05 -17.10
C GLY A 204 1.02 -1.12 -16.32
N PHE A 205 1.14 -1.15 -15.00
CA PHE A 205 0.69 -2.29 -14.20
C PHE A 205 -0.15 -1.95 -12.98
N GLU A 206 0.05 -0.80 -12.35
CA GLU A 206 -0.73 -0.41 -11.17
C GLU A 206 -2.06 0.24 -11.55
N PRO A 207 -3.11 0.13 -10.70
CA PRO A 207 -4.43 0.67 -11.03
C PRO A 207 -4.38 2.20 -11.14
N LYS A 208 -4.66 2.75 -12.30
CA LYS A 208 -4.66 4.22 -12.53
C LYS A 208 -5.51 4.99 -11.52
N LYS A 209 -6.66 4.43 -11.13
CA LYS A 209 -7.56 5.01 -10.12
C LYS A 209 -6.92 5.17 -8.74
N ALA A 210 -5.91 4.37 -8.42
CA ALA A 210 -5.19 4.47 -7.14
C ALA A 210 -4.05 5.52 -7.18
N LEU A 211 -3.80 6.13 -8.35
CA LEU A 211 -2.72 7.09 -8.56
C LEU A 211 -3.25 8.50 -8.91
N ASP A 212 -4.33 8.56 -9.71
CA ASP A 212 -4.84 9.80 -10.31
C ASP A 212 -5.62 10.65 -9.29
N GLY A 213 -5.00 11.72 -8.82
CA GLY A 213 -5.60 12.71 -7.93
C GLY A 213 -6.35 13.85 -8.65
N GLY A 214 -6.57 13.73 -9.96
CA GLY A 214 -7.22 14.75 -10.77
C GLY A 214 -6.26 15.83 -11.29
N VAL A 215 -6.80 16.92 -11.79
CA VAL A 215 -6.02 17.96 -12.48
C VAL A 215 -4.93 18.56 -11.59
N ASP A 216 -5.25 18.87 -10.35
CA ASP A 216 -4.34 19.47 -9.36
C ASP A 216 -3.80 18.49 -8.30
N GLY A 217 -4.15 17.22 -8.43
CA GLY A 217 -3.77 16.17 -7.49
C GLY A 217 -4.53 16.18 -6.16
N LEU A 218 -5.58 17.01 -6.02
CA LEU A 218 -6.31 17.20 -4.76
C LEU A 218 -7.76 16.73 -4.81
N LEU A 219 -8.22 16.18 -5.93
CA LEU A 219 -9.63 15.82 -6.12
C LEU A 219 -10.11 14.85 -5.03
N GLU A 220 -9.41 13.73 -4.89
CA GLU A 220 -9.78 12.69 -3.92
C GLU A 220 -9.48 13.15 -2.46
N ILE A 221 -8.42 13.92 -2.25
CA ILE A 221 -8.11 14.52 -0.94
C ILE A 221 -9.26 15.41 -0.47
N ARG A 222 -9.85 16.26 -1.35
CA ARG A 222 -11.00 17.10 -1.00
C ARG A 222 -12.21 16.27 -0.58
N LYS A 223 -12.54 15.23 -1.35
CA LYS A 223 -13.66 14.33 -1.01
C LYS A 223 -13.44 13.66 0.34
N VAL A 224 -12.23 13.12 0.56
CA VAL A 224 -11.88 12.47 1.83
C VAL A 224 -12.02 13.46 3.00
N ILE A 225 -11.49 14.68 2.90
CA ILE A 225 -11.57 15.67 3.97
C ILE A 225 -13.02 16.07 4.23
N ASN A 226 -13.78 16.39 3.19
CA ASN A 226 -15.18 16.81 3.31
C ASN A 226 -16.00 15.72 4.03
N LYS A 227 -15.93 14.47 3.54
CA LYS A 227 -16.68 13.37 4.14
C LYS A 227 -16.16 13.00 5.53
N SER A 228 -14.86 13.08 5.77
CA SER A 228 -14.30 12.86 7.11
C SER A 228 -14.83 13.88 8.12
N SER A 229 -15.10 15.11 7.70
CA SER A 229 -15.67 16.13 8.59
C SER A 229 -17.06 15.76 9.11
N GLU A 230 -17.81 14.96 8.36
CA GLU A 230 -19.12 14.44 8.76
C GLU A 230 -19.02 13.16 9.62
N LEU A 231 -18.04 12.29 9.33
CA LEU A 231 -17.95 10.95 9.90
C LEU A 231 -17.06 10.86 11.15
N VAL A 232 -16.11 11.78 11.31
CA VAL A 232 -15.24 11.79 12.49
C VAL A 232 -15.96 12.45 13.67
N LYS A 233 -15.75 11.89 14.85
CA LYS A 233 -16.26 12.48 16.10
C LYS A 233 -15.53 13.79 16.41
N ILE A 234 -16.17 14.68 17.18
CA ILE A 234 -15.49 15.85 17.78
C ILE A 234 -14.29 15.32 18.59
N ASN A 235 -13.15 16.00 18.50
CA ASN A 235 -11.85 15.58 19.04
C ASN A 235 -11.32 14.27 18.45
N GLY A 236 -11.95 13.71 17.41
CA GLY A 236 -11.43 12.59 16.63
C GLY A 236 -10.37 13.04 15.64
N PHE A 237 -9.61 12.10 15.13
CA PHE A 237 -8.46 12.37 14.26
C PHE A 237 -8.76 12.05 12.79
N LEU A 238 -8.18 12.85 11.91
CA LEU A 238 -8.02 12.52 10.50
C LEU A 238 -6.51 12.49 10.18
N ILE A 239 -6.05 11.36 9.64
CA ILE A 239 -4.67 11.16 9.21
C ILE A 239 -4.65 10.92 7.70
N LEU A 240 -3.91 11.77 6.98
CA LEU A 240 -3.84 11.74 5.52
C LEU A 240 -2.39 11.60 5.04
N GLU A 241 -2.14 10.70 4.11
CA GLU A 241 -0.96 10.77 3.25
C GLU A 241 -1.18 11.82 2.16
N ILE A 242 -0.12 12.55 1.82
CA ILE A 242 -0.13 13.64 0.83
C ILE A 242 1.08 13.58 -0.08
N GLY A 243 0.99 14.20 -1.24
CA GLY A 243 2.15 14.47 -2.10
C GLY A 243 3.07 15.53 -1.47
N PHE A 244 4.35 15.46 -1.77
CA PHE A 244 5.41 16.28 -1.17
C PHE A 244 5.20 17.80 -1.32
N ASP A 245 4.47 18.23 -2.36
CA ASP A 245 4.20 19.66 -2.68
C ASP A 245 2.79 20.12 -2.25
N GLN A 246 2.01 19.27 -1.56
CA GLN A 246 0.58 19.52 -1.33
C GLN A 246 0.26 20.09 0.06
N LYS A 247 1.19 20.11 0.99
CA LYS A 247 0.99 20.51 2.39
C LYS A 247 0.16 21.77 2.58
N ASN A 248 0.54 22.88 1.95
CA ASN A 248 -0.12 24.18 2.19
C ASN A 248 -1.56 24.20 1.64
N LYS A 249 -1.81 23.52 0.53
CA LYS A 249 -3.14 23.41 -0.07
C LYS A 249 -4.05 22.52 0.79
N VAL A 250 -3.53 21.35 1.21
CA VAL A 250 -4.28 20.41 2.05
C VAL A 250 -4.58 21.02 3.41
N LYS A 251 -3.62 21.76 4.01
CA LYS A 251 -3.85 22.50 5.25
C LYS A 251 -5.06 23.43 5.15
N ARG A 252 -5.15 24.27 4.11
CA ARG A 252 -6.30 25.18 3.89
C ARG A 252 -7.62 24.42 3.75
N ILE A 253 -7.62 23.26 3.04
CA ILE A 253 -8.83 22.44 2.89
C ILE A 253 -9.27 21.89 4.25
N LEU A 254 -8.34 21.41 5.07
CA LEU A 254 -8.62 20.91 6.42
C LEU A 254 -9.21 22.01 7.32
N GLU A 255 -8.58 23.19 7.36
CA GLU A 255 -9.04 24.33 8.15
C GLU A 255 -10.47 24.76 7.75
N ASN A 256 -10.78 24.83 6.45
CA ASN A 256 -12.11 25.13 5.93
C ASN A 256 -13.17 24.06 6.32
N ASN A 257 -12.74 22.86 6.67
CA ASN A 257 -13.59 21.74 7.10
C ASN A 257 -13.59 21.55 8.62
N ARG A 258 -13.19 22.57 9.40
CA ARG A 258 -13.14 22.54 10.87
C ARG A 258 -12.21 21.45 11.41
N PHE A 259 -11.02 21.34 10.81
CA PHE A 259 -9.93 20.54 11.34
C PHE A 259 -8.78 21.44 11.79
N TYR A 260 -8.30 21.20 13.00
CA TYR A 260 -7.06 21.78 13.50
C TYR A 260 -5.87 20.88 13.15
N ILE A 261 -4.79 21.44 12.60
CA ILE A 261 -3.57 20.69 12.25
C ILE A 261 -2.75 20.44 13.52
N LYS A 262 -2.65 19.19 13.92
CA LYS A 262 -1.88 18.79 15.10
C LYS A 262 -0.40 18.57 14.78
N LYS A 263 -0.09 17.90 13.68
CA LYS A 263 1.29 17.52 13.30
C LYS A 263 1.38 17.30 11.81
N ILE A 264 2.53 17.63 11.23
CA ILE A 264 2.90 17.25 9.87
C ILE A 264 4.19 16.43 10.00
N VAL A 265 4.21 15.25 9.36
CA VAL A 265 5.31 14.29 9.45
C VAL A 265 5.95 14.14 8.08
N LYS A 266 7.26 14.10 8.08
CA LYS A 266 8.09 13.90 6.89
C LYS A 266 8.48 12.45 6.71
N ASP A 267 8.65 12.05 5.44
CA ASP A 267 9.22 10.76 5.09
C ASP A 267 10.76 10.73 5.28
N LEU A 268 11.37 9.57 5.06
CA LEU A 268 12.82 9.39 5.16
C LEU A 268 13.61 10.24 4.16
N SER A 269 12.99 10.72 3.10
CA SER A 269 13.56 11.64 2.12
C SER A 269 13.34 13.11 2.48
N ASN A 270 12.84 13.40 3.72
CA ASN A 270 12.57 14.74 4.25
C ASN A 270 11.44 15.49 3.52
N ASN A 271 10.54 14.78 2.81
CA ASN A 271 9.35 15.35 2.19
C ASN A 271 8.17 15.33 3.16
N ASP A 272 7.34 16.37 3.15
CA ASP A 272 6.07 16.36 3.89
C ASP A 272 5.19 15.22 3.34
N ARG A 273 4.83 14.26 4.19
CA ARG A 273 4.17 13.02 3.75
C ARG A 273 2.85 12.73 4.46
N CYS A 274 2.74 13.06 5.72
CA CYS A 274 1.56 12.73 6.48
C CYS A 274 1.07 13.95 7.27
N ILE A 275 -0.24 14.27 7.19
CA ILE A 275 -0.89 15.31 8.00
C ILE A 275 -1.81 14.65 9.00
N ILE A 276 -1.66 15.05 10.27
CA ILE A 276 -2.51 14.65 11.37
C ILE A 276 -3.33 15.87 11.80
N SER A 277 -4.63 15.72 11.77
CA SER A 277 -5.57 16.78 12.16
C SER A 277 -6.62 16.28 13.14
N VAL A 278 -7.21 17.20 13.88
CA VAL A 278 -8.23 16.96 14.91
C VAL A 278 -9.49 17.71 14.53
N LYS A 279 -10.65 17.09 14.64
CA LYS A 279 -11.94 17.71 14.41
C LYS A 279 -12.28 18.64 15.58
N ILE A 280 -12.57 19.90 15.28
CA ILE A 280 -12.99 20.94 16.23
C ILE A 280 -14.48 21.27 16.07
#